data_5e1df96aeb95700d8d40ba45eeb82483
#
_entry.id   5e1df96aeb95700d8d40ba45eeb82483
#
_cell.length_a   1.000
_cell.length_b   1.000
_cell.length_c   1.000
_cell.angle_alpha   90.00
_cell.angle_beta   90.00
_cell.angle_gamma   90.00
#
_symmetry.space_group_name_H-M   'P 1'
#
loop_
_entity.id
_entity.type
_entity.pdbx_description
1 polymer ?
#
loop_
_entity_poly.entity_id
_entity_poly.type
_entity_poly.pdbx_seq_one_letter_code
_entity_poly.pdbx_strand_id
1 'polypeptide(L)'
;MADKILIIEDEPDISKALEYNLKKEGYDTFTCSNLKDGLAAVYENKISLILLDLMLPDGSGLDLCKKVKSNPEYDFIPIIILTAKDDEVDKVVGFELGADDYVTKPFSIRELILRIKAVLKRKIDKKDLVEVERQFGDLRMDIDSHEVFVNNEEVFLTALEFKLLMQLVDRRGRVQSRDQLLADVWGYSSDVTTRTVDTHIKRLREKLGVIGKYVQTIRGVGYKFSRTPD
;
A
#
# COMPACT_ATOMS: atom_id res chain seq x y z
N MET A 1 -12.36 -16.41 -6.86
CA MET A 1 -12.96 -16.19 -5.53
C MET A 1 -13.19 -14.70 -5.39
N ALA A 2 -14.24 -14.26 -4.67
CA ALA A 2 -14.43 -12.84 -4.40
C ALA A 2 -13.32 -12.32 -3.47
N ASP A 3 -12.87 -11.08 -3.68
CA ASP A 3 -11.92 -10.44 -2.75
C ASP A 3 -12.58 -10.23 -1.39
N LYS A 4 -11.85 -10.58 -0.31
CA LYS A 4 -12.32 -10.48 1.06
C LYS A 4 -11.78 -9.21 1.71
N ILE A 5 -12.67 -8.31 2.09
CA ILE A 5 -12.33 -7.03 2.73
C ILE A 5 -12.61 -7.14 4.23
N LEU A 6 -11.58 -6.90 5.04
CA LEU A 6 -11.71 -6.78 6.50
C LEU A 6 -12.01 -5.32 6.85
N ILE A 7 -13.10 -5.10 7.57
CA ILE A 7 -13.53 -3.79 8.08
C ILE A 7 -13.29 -3.79 9.58
N ILE A 8 -12.44 -2.91 10.07
CA ILE A 8 -12.18 -2.72 11.51
C ILE A 8 -12.64 -1.31 11.86
N GLU A 9 -13.85 -1.23 12.42
CA GLU A 9 -14.58 0.01 12.67
C GLU A 9 -15.52 -0.21 13.85
N ASP A 10 -15.42 0.60 14.89
CA ASP A 10 -16.22 0.47 16.12
C ASP A 10 -17.61 1.14 16.03
N GLU A 11 -17.79 2.10 15.11
CA GLU A 11 -19.08 2.72 14.86
C GLU A 11 -20.01 1.78 14.07
N PRO A 12 -21.11 1.22 14.68
CA PRO A 12 -21.94 0.20 14.02
C PRO A 12 -22.63 0.70 12.75
N ASP A 13 -22.95 1.99 12.67
CA ASP A 13 -23.65 2.56 11.51
C ASP A 13 -22.70 2.68 10.31
N ILE A 14 -21.43 3.07 10.55
CA ILE A 14 -20.40 3.13 9.51
C ILE A 14 -20.07 1.71 9.05
N SER A 15 -19.80 0.80 9.98
CA SER A 15 -19.45 -0.59 9.70
C SER A 15 -20.53 -1.29 8.85
N LYS A 16 -21.83 -1.16 9.23
CA LYS A 16 -22.97 -1.70 8.47
C LYS A 16 -23.10 -1.07 7.07
N ALA A 17 -22.92 0.25 6.98
CA ALA A 17 -22.98 0.94 5.69
C ALA A 17 -21.87 0.47 4.75
N LEU A 18 -20.64 0.31 5.26
CA LEU A 18 -19.51 -0.22 4.51
C LEU A 18 -19.79 -1.65 4.06
N GLU A 19 -20.18 -2.53 4.99
CA GLU A 19 -20.49 -3.94 4.71
C GLU A 19 -21.56 -4.08 3.60
N TYR A 20 -22.68 -3.36 3.74
CA TYR A 20 -23.77 -3.39 2.77
C TYR A 20 -23.31 -2.99 1.37
N ASN A 21 -22.59 -1.88 1.26
CA ASN A 21 -22.17 -1.36 -0.04
C ASN A 21 -21.06 -2.21 -0.68
N LEU A 22 -20.14 -2.75 0.11
CA LEU A 22 -19.09 -3.63 -0.39
C LEU A 22 -19.65 -4.97 -0.88
N LYS A 23 -20.60 -5.57 -0.15
CA LYS A 23 -21.32 -6.78 -0.61
C LYS A 23 -22.08 -6.53 -1.92
N LYS A 24 -22.69 -5.35 -2.09
CA LYS A 24 -23.36 -4.97 -3.33
C LYS A 24 -22.40 -4.84 -4.52
N GLU A 25 -21.14 -4.48 -4.26
CA GLU A 25 -20.08 -4.43 -5.27
C GLU A 25 -19.41 -5.80 -5.54
N GLY A 26 -19.87 -6.86 -4.84
CA GLY A 26 -19.40 -8.22 -5.06
C GLY A 26 -18.22 -8.66 -4.20
N TYR A 27 -17.88 -7.90 -3.16
CA TYR A 27 -16.85 -8.27 -2.20
C TYR A 27 -17.39 -9.14 -1.07
N ASP A 28 -16.58 -10.08 -0.59
CA ASP A 28 -16.80 -10.71 0.71
C ASP A 28 -16.31 -9.77 1.82
N THR A 29 -17.03 -9.72 2.95
CA THR A 29 -16.69 -8.81 4.03
C THR A 29 -16.55 -9.53 5.36
N PHE A 30 -15.59 -9.09 6.16
CA PHE A 30 -15.43 -9.44 7.56
C PHE A 30 -15.45 -8.14 8.38
N THR A 31 -16.20 -8.10 9.47
CA THR A 31 -16.33 -6.90 10.30
C THR A 31 -15.87 -7.17 11.72
N CYS A 32 -15.02 -6.30 12.25
CA CYS A 32 -14.55 -6.31 13.64
C CYS A 32 -14.71 -4.91 14.22
N SER A 33 -15.00 -4.81 15.52
CA SER A 33 -15.18 -3.53 16.22
C SER A 33 -13.99 -3.15 17.12
N ASN A 34 -12.89 -3.90 17.06
CA ASN A 34 -11.72 -3.68 17.90
C ASN A 34 -10.46 -4.26 17.24
N LEU A 35 -9.28 -3.85 17.73
CA LEU A 35 -7.97 -4.26 17.20
C LEU A 35 -7.69 -5.74 17.40
N LYS A 36 -8.06 -6.28 18.56
CA LYS A 36 -7.77 -7.67 18.91
C LYS A 36 -8.42 -8.64 17.94
N ASP A 37 -9.72 -8.46 17.69
CA ASP A 37 -10.48 -9.31 16.77
C ASP A 37 -10.06 -9.05 15.31
N GLY A 38 -9.76 -7.79 14.98
CA GLY A 38 -9.21 -7.42 13.68
C GLY A 38 -7.88 -8.12 13.36
N LEU A 39 -6.96 -8.15 14.32
CA LEU A 39 -5.67 -8.82 14.15
C LEU A 39 -5.83 -10.34 14.05
N ALA A 40 -6.72 -10.94 14.85
CA ALA A 40 -7.05 -12.36 14.77
C ALA A 40 -7.64 -12.70 13.38
N ALA A 41 -8.53 -11.86 12.87
CA ALA A 41 -9.12 -12.05 11.54
C ALA A 41 -8.07 -12.01 10.40
N VAL A 42 -7.03 -11.17 10.52
CA VAL A 42 -5.91 -11.14 9.57
C VAL A 42 -5.17 -12.47 9.55
N TYR A 43 -4.90 -13.05 10.73
CA TYR A 43 -4.13 -14.29 10.84
C TYR A 43 -4.91 -15.55 10.45
N GLU A 44 -6.22 -15.54 10.65
CA GLU A 44 -7.07 -16.71 10.40
C GLU A 44 -7.71 -16.75 9.00
N ASN A 45 -7.67 -15.63 8.26
CA ASN A 45 -8.35 -15.50 6.99
C ASN A 45 -7.44 -14.98 5.89
N LYS A 46 -7.74 -15.39 4.65
CA LYS A 46 -7.12 -14.78 3.47
C LYS A 46 -7.79 -13.42 3.19
N ILE A 47 -7.23 -12.36 3.74
CA ILE A 47 -7.72 -10.98 3.56
C ILE A 47 -7.08 -10.39 2.31
N SER A 48 -7.89 -9.75 1.47
CA SER A 48 -7.44 -9.05 0.26
C SER A 48 -7.15 -7.57 0.51
N LEU A 49 -7.85 -6.93 1.47
CA LEU A 49 -7.68 -5.53 1.84
C LEU A 49 -8.26 -5.28 3.25
N ILE A 50 -7.65 -4.36 3.98
CA ILE A 50 -8.12 -3.91 5.30
C ILE A 50 -8.61 -2.47 5.19
N LEU A 51 -9.84 -2.20 5.65
CA LEU A 51 -10.32 -0.86 6.01
C LEU A 51 -10.15 -0.71 7.50
N LEU A 52 -9.44 0.28 7.96
CA LEU A 52 -8.99 0.40 9.35
C LEU A 52 -9.31 1.78 9.91
N ASP A 53 -10.16 1.84 10.92
CA ASP A 53 -10.28 3.04 11.73
C ASP A 53 -9.06 3.19 12.66
N LEU A 54 -8.63 4.42 12.87
CA LEU A 54 -7.56 4.74 13.81
C LEU A 54 -8.01 4.74 15.25
N MET A 55 -9.26 5.16 15.50
CA MET A 55 -9.79 5.33 16.84
C MET A 55 -10.67 4.12 17.21
N LEU A 56 -10.06 3.15 17.88
CA LEU A 56 -10.74 1.92 18.30
C LEU A 56 -10.74 1.81 19.84
N PRO A 57 -11.73 1.12 20.42
CA PRO A 57 -11.92 1.11 21.88
C PRO A 57 -10.77 0.46 22.67
N ASP A 58 -9.98 -0.39 22.03
CA ASP A 58 -8.87 -1.14 22.62
C ASP A 58 -7.48 -0.65 22.19
N GLY A 59 -7.39 0.48 21.44
CA GLY A 59 -6.12 1.10 21.08
C GLY A 59 -6.11 1.83 19.74
N SER A 60 -4.94 2.23 19.28
CA SER A 60 -4.77 2.92 18.00
C SER A 60 -4.70 1.95 16.83
N GLY A 61 -5.47 2.22 15.75
CA GLY A 61 -5.37 1.49 14.49
C GLY A 61 -3.95 1.50 13.89
N LEU A 62 -3.13 2.52 14.20
CA LEU A 62 -1.73 2.57 13.80
C LEU A 62 -0.91 1.39 14.34
N ASP A 63 -1.24 0.90 15.54
CA ASP A 63 -0.55 -0.27 16.12
C ASP A 63 -0.85 -1.55 15.32
N LEU A 64 -2.08 -1.71 14.84
CA LEU A 64 -2.44 -2.82 13.96
C LEU A 64 -1.73 -2.68 12.61
N CYS A 65 -1.77 -1.50 12.01
CA CYS A 65 -1.06 -1.20 10.75
C CYS A 65 0.42 -1.57 10.88
N LYS A 66 1.10 -1.12 11.94
CA LYS A 66 2.50 -1.46 12.23
C LYS A 66 2.72 -2.96 12.35
N LYS A 67 1.87 -3.68 13.11
CA LYS A 67 2.00 -5.14 13.31
C LYS A 67 1.84 -5.90 12.00
N VAL A 68 0.84 -5.55 11.18
CA VAL A 68 0.60 -6.20 9.89
C VAL A 68 1.74 -5.91 8.91
N LYS A 69 2.16 -4.63 8.79
CA LYS A 69 3.18 -4.20 7.83
C LYS A 69 4.62 -4.56 8.24
N SER A 70 4.86 -4.89 9.50
CA SER A 70 6.15 -5.40 9.97
C SER A 70 6.28 -6.93 9.90
N ASN A 71 5.19 -7.65 9.61
CA ASN A 71 5.20 -9.10 9.49
C ASN A 71 5.27 -9.50 8.00
N PRO A 72 6.36 -10.15 7.55
CA PRO A 72 6.54 -10.56 6.14
C PRO A 72 5.43 -11.46 5.57
N GLU A 73 4.68 -12.15 6.47
CA GLU A 73 3.57 -13.02 6.06
C GLU A 73 2.31 -12.24 5.68
N TYR A 74 2.18 -10.97 6.15
CA TYR A 74 0.96 -10.17 5.97
C TYR A 74 1.22 -8.77 5.42
N ASP A 75 2.47 -8.33 5.26
CA ASP A 75 2.83 -6.96 4.87
C ASP A 75 2.32 -6.58 3.47
N PHE A 76 2.08 -7.59 2.61
CA PHE A 76 1.50 -7.43 1.27
C PHE A 76 0.00 -7.10 1.28
N ILE A 77 -0.70 -7.24 2.44
CA ILE A 77 -2.12 -6.90 2.54
C ILE A 77 -2.26 -5.38 2.53
N PRO A 78 -2.95 -4.79 1.54
CA PRO A 78 -3.15 -3.36 1.51
C PRO A 78 -4.06 -2.89 2.64
N ILE A 79 -3.73 -1.74 3.22
CA ILE A 79 -4.46 -1.10 4.30
C ILE A 79 -4.89 0.30 3.86
N ILE A 80 -6.20 0.56 3.86
CA ILE A 80 -6.78 1.89 3.72
C ILE A 80 -7.21 2.35 5.11
N ILE A 81 -6.63 3.44 5.59
CA ILE A 81 -6.96 4.02 6.89
C ILE A 81 -8.15 4.96 6.75
N LEU A 82 -9.12 4.80 7.66
CA LEU A 82 -10.25 5.72 7.84
C LEU A 82 -9.95 6.59 9.05
N THR A 83 -9.93 7.92 8.92
CA THR A 83 -9.53 8.82 10.01
C THR A 83 -10.39 10.07 10.10
N ALA A 84 -10.48 10.70 11.27
CA ALA A 84 -11.08 12.01 11.42
C ALA A 84 -10.24 13.11 10.74
N LYS A 85 -10.86 14.21 10.35
CA LYS A 85 -10.28 15.26 9.50
C LYS A 85 -9.08 16.00 10.10
N ASP A 86 -8.90 15.97 11.42
CA ASP A 86 -7.98 16.84 12.14
C ASP A 86 -6.61 16.22 12.46
N ASP A 87 -6.38 14.96 12.08
CA ASP A 87 -5.15 14.24 12.39
C ASP A 87 -4.15 14.22 11.21
N GLU A 88 -3.63 15.39 10.82
CA GLU A 88 -2.50 15.45 9.84
C GLU A 88 -1.28 14.66 10.33
N VAL A 89 -1.07 14.60 11.63
CA VAL A 89 0.04 13.85 12.24
C VAL A 89 -0.16 12.35 12.04
N ASP A 90 -1.37 11.84 12.23
CA ASP A 90 -1.69 10.43 12.07
C ASP A 90 -1.60 9.96 10.61
N LYS A 91 -1.90 10.84 9.65
CA LYS A 91 -1.72 10.55 8.22
C LYS A 91 -0.24 10.34 7.88
N VAL A 92 0.64 11.22 8.32
CA VAL A 92 2.09 11.11 8.09
C VAL A 92 2.63 9.84 8.76
N VAL A 93 2.26 9.59 10.01
CA VAL A 93 2.66 8.40 10.76
C VAL A 93 2.14 7.12 10.10
N GLY A 94 0.90 7.08 9.65
CA GLY A 94 0.33 5.88 9.03
C GLY A 94 0.96 5.55 7.68
N PHE A 95 1.27 6.54 6.85
CA PHE A 95 2.08 6.32 5.64
C PHE A 95 3.50 5.89 6.00
N GLU A 96 4.09 6.44 7.04
CA GLU A 96 5.37 5.98 7.58
C GLU A 96 5.30 4.53 8.06
N LEU A 97 4.15 4.05 8.52
CA LEU A 97 3.92 2.65 8.92
C LEU A 97 3.56 1.73 7.74
N GLY A 98 3.39 2.27 6.52
CA GLY A 98 3.16 1.48 5.30
C GLY A 98 1.70 1.33 4.88
N ALA A 99 0.79 2.19 5.37
CA ALA A 99 -0.58 2.25 4.86
C ALA A 99 -0.59 2.60 3.36
N ASP A 100 -1.52 2.03 2.62
CA ASP A 100 -1.58 2.15 1.15
C ASP A 100 -2.45 3.33 0.69
N ASP A 101 -3.42 3.76 1.49
CA ASP A 101 -4.24 4.97 1.25
C ASP A 101 -4.87 5.46 2.55
N TYR A 102 -5.39 6.70 2.51
CA TYR A 102 -6.08 7.40 3.59
C TYR A 102 -7.38 7.99 3.12
N VAL A 103 -8.42 7.85 3.92
CA VAL A 103 -9.73 8.45 3.67
C VAL A 103 -10.22 9.16 4.93
N THR A 104 -10.48 10.46 4.81
CA THR A 104 -10.96 11.25 5.95
C THR A 104 -12.47 11.15 6.14
N LYS A 105 -12.91 10.95 7.36
CA LYS A 105 -14.30 11.02 7.77
C LYS A 105 -14.76 12.50 7.85
N PRO A 106 -15.96 12.86 7.37
CA PRO A 106 -16.91 12.02 6.65
C PRO A 106 -16.48 11.79 5.19
N PHE A 107 -16.64 10.59 4.70
CA PHE A 107 -16.27 10.21 3.34
C PHE A 107 -17.49 9.80 2.49
N SER A 108 -17.35 9.89 1.18
CA SER A 108 -18.31 9.34 0.24
C SER A 108 -18.04 7.84 0.08
N ILE A 109 -19.05 7.00 0.29
CA ILE A 109 -18.98 5.55 0.02
C ILE A 109 -18.52 5.29 -1.41
N ARG A 110 -19.00 6.06 -2.39
CA ARG A 110 -18.61 5.94 -3.80
C ARG A 110 -17.11 6.21 -4.00
N GLU A 111 -16.58 7.22 -3.33
CA GLU A 111 -15.14 7.54 -3.39
C GLU A 111 -14.32 6.41 -2.78
N LEU A 112 -14.71 5.92 -1.58
CA LEU A 112 -14.02 4.82 -0.92
C LEU A 112 -14.02 3.56 -1.78
N ILE A 113 -15.14 3.22 -2.43
CA ILE A 113 -15.21 2.07 -3.36
C ILE A 113 -14.25 2.25 -4.54
N LEU A 114 -14.14 3.45 -5.10
CA LEU A 114 -13.18 3.72 -6.18
C LEU A 114 -11.73 3.55 -5.72
N ARG A 115 -11.41 3.98 -4.51
CA ARG A 115 -10.09 3.79 -3.89
C ARG A 115 -9.78 2.31 -3.63
N ILE A 116 -10.74 1.58 -3.07
CA ILE A 116 -10.64 0.11 -2.88
C ILE A 116 -10.38 -0.58 -4.21
N LYS A 117 -11.17 -0.26 -5.25
CA LYS A 117 -10.97 -0.82 -6.59
C LYS A 117 -9.58 -0.47 -7.14
N ALA A 118 -9.12 0.75 -6.97
CA ALA A 118 -7.79 1.18 -7.41
C ALA A 118 -6.67 0.43 -6.68
N VAL A 119 -6.83 0.20 -5.38
CA VAL A 119 -5.86 -0.56 -4.56
C VAL A 119 -5.88 -2.04 -4.91
N LEU A 120 -7.06 -2.65 -5.07
CA LEU A 120 -7.22 -4.07 -5.43
C LEU A 120 -6.92 -4.33 -6.91
N LYS A 121 -7.26 -3.40 -7.82
CA LYS A 121 -6.98 -3.55 -9.25
C LYS A 121 -5.49 -3.67 -9.53
N ARG A 122 -4.65 -3.12 -8.67
CA ARG A 122 -3.21 -3.36 -8.68
C ARG A 122 -2.86 -4.85 -8.54
N LYS A 123 -3.81 -5.70 -8.10
CA LYS A 123 -3.72 -7.18 -8.07
C LYS A 123 -4.33 -7.88 -9.31
N ILE A 124 -5.18 -7.24 -10.10
CA ILE A 124 -6.12 -7.94 -11.02
C ILE A 124 -5.89 -7.68 -12.51
N ASP A 125 -5.06 -6.73 -12.93
CA ASP A 125 -4.74 -6.57 -14.36
C ASP A 125 -3.90 -7.76 -14.92
N LYS A 126 -4.28 -8.97 -14.51
CA LYS A 126 -3.60 -10.25 -14.75
C LYS A 126 -4.08 -11.01 -15.99
N LYS A 127 -4.95 -10.47 -16.84
CA LYS A 127 -5.54 -11.33 -17.88
C LYS A 127 -5.32 -10.98 -19.34
N ASP A 128 -4.79 -9.81 -19.70
CA ASP A 128 -4.73 -9.42 -21.11
C ASP A 128 -3.50 -8.62 -21.56
N LEU A 129 -2.33 -8.76 -20.94
CA LEU A 129 -1.12 -8.16 -21.52
C LEU A 129 0.08 -9.12 -21.46
N VAL A 130 0.71 -9.27 -22.60
CA VAL A 130 2.02 -9.85 -22.88
C VAL A 130 2.98 -9.83 -21.69
N GLU A 131 3.65 -10.97 -21.43
CA GLU A 131 4.75 -11.14 -20.46
C GLU A 131 5.61 -9.87 -20.36
N VAL A 132 5.47 -9.15 -19.27
CA VAL A 132 6.32 -7.99 -18.99
C VAL A 132 7.12 -8.26 -17.74
N GLU A 133 8.00 -9.23 -17.85
CA GLU A 133 9.08 -9.41 -16.90
C GLU A 133 10.04 -8.22 -17.02
N ARG A 134 10.30 -7.53 -15.92
CA ARG A 134 11.31 -6.49 -15.83
C ARG A 134 12.56 -7.07 -15.19
N GLN A 135 13.63 -7.16 -15.94
CA GLN A 135 14.92 -7.59 -15.41
C GLN A 135 15.92 -6.44 -15.40
N PHE A 136 16.68 -6.33 -14.30
CA PHE A 136 17.79 -5.41 -14.15
C PHE A 136 18.87 -6.05 -13.28
N GLY A 137 19.87 -6.64 -13.92
CA GLY A 137 20.86 -7.46 -13.22
C GLY A 137 20.17 -8.60 -12.46
N ASP A 138 20.43 -8.66 -11.15
CA ASP A 138 19.84 -9.68 -10.26
C ASP A 138 18.43 -9.34 -9.78
N LEU A 139 17.87 -8.17 -10.16
CA LEU A 139 16.49 -7.81 -9.90
C LEU A 139 15.59 -8.36 -11.00
N ARG A 140 14.60 -9.15 -10.62
CA ARG A 140 13.51 -9.62 -11.48
C ARG A 140 12.17 -9.19 -10.88
N MET A 141 11.31 -8.61 -11.69
CA MET A 141 9.97 -8.19 -11.29
C MET A 141 8.97 -8.86 -12.22
N ASP A 142 8.06 -9.62 -11.66
CA ASP A 142 6.86 -10.09 -12.33
C ASP A 142 5.74 -9.08 -12.05
N ILE A 143 5.34 -8.36 -13.10
CA ILE A 143 4.34 -7.29 -12.98
C ILE A 143 2.95 -7.88 -12.75
N ASP A 144 2.71 -9.06 -13.31
CA ASP A 144 1.42 -9.71 -13.24
C ASP A 144 1.15 -10.31 -11.86
N SER A 145 2.15 -11.00 -11.28
CA SER A 145 2.04 -11.56 -9.94
C SER A 145 2.37 -10.55 -8.84
N HIS A 146 2.88 -9.34 -9.18
CA HIS A 146 3.44 -8.37 -8.23
C HIS A 146 4.59 -8.94 -7.39
N GLU A 147 5.30 -9.91 -7.94
CA GLU A 147 6.43 -10.54 -7.29
C GLU A 147 7.74 -9.85 -7.67
N VAL A 148 8.63 -9.76 -6.69
CA VAL A 148 9.96 -9.19 -6.87
C VAL A 148 10.98 -10.19 -6.35
N PHE A 149 12.01 -10.43 -7.14
CA PHE A 149 13.10 -11.33 -6.77
C PHE A 149 14.43 -10.59 -6.87
N VAL A 150 15.29 -10.80 -5.91
CA VAL A 150 16.70 -10.34 -5.90
C VAL A 150 17.58 -11.56 -5.69
N ASN A 151 18.52 -11.84 -6.60
CA ASN A 151 19.34 -13.05 -6.60
C ASN A 151 18.50 -14.36 -6.54
N ASN A 152 17.34 -14.39 -7.19
CA ASN A 152 16.34 -15.46 -7.15
C ASN A 152 15.65 -15.67 -5.78
N GLU A 153 15.88 -14.82 -4.81
CA GLU A 153 15.16 -14.82 -3.54
C GLU A 153 13.98 -13.81 -3.63
N GLU A 154 12.80 -14.22 -3.18
CA GLU A 154 11.61 -13.37 -3.19
C GLU A 154 11.75 -12.25 -2.18
N VAL A 155 11.41 -11.03 -2.62
CA VAL A 155 11.40 -9.80 -1.78
C VAL A 155 9.97 -9.30 -1.65
N PHE A 156 9.43 -9.35 -0.45
CA PHE A 156 8.06 -8.92 -0.19
C PHE A 156 7.96 -7.39 -0.14
N LEU A 157 7.31 -6.82 -1.14
CA LEU A 157 7.02 -5.39 -1.21
C LEU A 157 5.53 -5.13 -0.98
N THR A 158 5.22 -4.04 -0.28
CA THR A 158 3.85 -3.53 -0.25
C THR A 158 3.43 -3.02 -1.64
N ALA A 159 2.12 -2.88 -1.89
CA ALA A 159 1.63 -2.40 -3.19
C ALA A 159 2.22 -1.04 -3.60
N LEU A 160 2.43 -0.13 -2.63
CA LEU A 160 3.07 1.17 -2.88
C LEU A 160 4.58 1.06 -3.14
N GLU A 161 5.28 0.21 -2.41
CA GLU A 161 6.70 -0.04 -2.65
C GLU A 161 6.93 -0.69 -4.02
N PHE A 162 6.08 -1.64 -4.40
CA PHE A 162 6.11 -2.26 -5.73
C PHE A 162 5.87 -1.20 -6.82
N LYS A 163 4.82 -0.37 -6.67
CA LYS A 163 4.51 0.70 -7.63
C LYS A 163 5.65 1.73 -7.72
N LEU A 164 6.25 2.08 -6.58
CA LEU A 164 7.40 3.00 -6.54
C LEU A 164 8.62 2.39 -7.24
N LEU A 165 8.92 1.11 -6.98
CA LEU A 165 10.00 0.40 -7.66
C LEU A 165 9.76 0.33 -9.16
N MET A 166 8.56 -0.04 -9.60
CA MET A 166 8.19 -0.13 -11.01
C MET A 166 8.36 1.23 -11.71
N GLN A 167 7.85 2.32 -11.09
CA GLN A 167 7.99 3.68 -11.61
C GLN A 167 9.46 4.09 -11.76
N LEU A 168 10.30 3.72 -10.81
CA LEU A 168 11.73 4.01 -10.85
C LEU A 168 12.46 3.19 -11.92
N VAL A 169 12.15 1.89 -12.04
CA VAL A 169 12.77 0.97 -13.01
C VAL A 169 12.35 1.29 -14.45
N ASP A 170 11.08 1.60 -14.70
CA ASP A 170 10.58 1.96 -16.03
C ASP A 170 11.21 3.28 -16.53
N ARG A 171 11.54 4.17 -15.62
CA ARG A 171 12.23 5.45 -15.92
C ARG A 171 13.72 5.45 -15.54
N ARG A 172 14.34 4.29 -15.55
CA ARG A 172 15.75 4.14 -15.19
C ARG A 172 16.67 5.11 -15.95
N GLY A 173 17.64 5.66 -15.26
CA GLY A 173 18.54 6.70 -15.77
C GLY A 173 17.95 8.11 -15.79
N ARG A 174 16.65 8.30 -15.52
CA ARG A 174 16.00 9.60 -15.44
C ARG A 174 15.76 10.00 -13.99
N VAL A 175 16.03 11.26 -13.67
CA VAL A 175 15.71 11.82 -12.35
C VAL A 175 14.22 12.11 -12.28
N GLN A 176 13.59 11.69 -11.21
CA GLN A 176 12.18 11.97 -10.91
C GLN A 176 12.11 12.80 -9.65
N SER A 177 11.39 13.93 -9.70
CA SER A 177 11.21 14.78 -8.52
C SER A 177 10.34 14.07 -7.47
N ARG A 178 10.43 14.54 -6.23
CA ARG A 178 9.57 14.03 -5.15
C ARG A 178 8.09 14.25 -5.44
N ASP A 179 7.75 15.43 -5.96
CA ASP A 179 6.37 15.76 -6.34
C ASP A 179 5.86 14.87 -7.47
N GLN A 180 6.71 14.59 -8.47
CA GLN A 180 6.37 13.68 -9.56
C GLN A 180 6.15 12.26 -9.06
N LEU A 181 7.05 11.74 -8.22
CA LEU A 181 6.89 10.41 -7.63
C LEU A 181 5.65 10.34 -6.75
N LEU A 182 5.37 11.41 -5.99
CA LEU A 182 4.17 11.49 -5.17
C LEU A 182 2.90 11.40 -6.03
N ALA A 183 2.82 12.20 -7.09
CA ALA A 183 1.68 12.22 -8.01
C ALA A 183 1.50 10.87 -8.73
N ASP A 184 2.59 10.29 -9.26
CA ASP A 184 2.54 9.06 -10.08
C ASP A 184 2.26 7.81 -9.23
N VAL A 185 2.72 7.76 -7.99
CA VAL A 185 2.60 6.58 -7.11
C VAL A 185 1.40 6.67 -6.18
N TRP A 186 1.16 7.83 -5.56
CA TRP A 186 0.07 8.05 -4.58
C TRP A 186 -1.17 8.73 -5.17
N GLY A 187 -1.04 9.39 -6.34
CA GLY A 187 -2.12 10.17 -6.95
C GLY A 187 -2.14 11.62 -6.44
N TYR A 188 -3.02 12.42 -7.01
CA TYR A 188 -3.23 13.81 -6.60
C TYR A 188 -4.15 13.87 -5.36
N SER A 189 -3.72 13.35 -4.22
CA SER A 189 -4.37 13.71 -2.96
C SER A 189 -3.58 14.86 -2.32
N SER A 190 -4.27 15.93 -1.97
CA SER A 190 -3.68 17.15 -1.41
C SER A 190 -3.01 16.97 -0.04
N ASP A 191 -3.14 15.80 0.55
CA ASP A 191 -2.83 15.54 1.95
C ASP A 191 -1.53 14.74 2.18
N VAL A 192 -0.82 14.34 1.12
CA VAL A 192 0.42 13.57 1.23
C VAL A 192 1.62 14.45 0.94
N THR A 193 2.57 14.51 1.87
CA THR A 193 3.78 15.32 1.72
C THR A 193 4.90 14.57 1.01
N THR A 194 5.85 15.30 0.42
CA THR A 194 7.04 14.73 -0.22
C THR A 194 7.93 13.92 0.72
N ARG A 195 7.81 14.11 2.06
CA ARG A 195 8.50 13.29 3.07
C ARG A 195 8.07 11.82 3.04
N THR A 196 6.83 11.55 2.65
CA THR A 196 6.33 10.18 2.46
C THR A 196 7.14 9.42 1.43
N VAL A 197 7.50 10.09 0.30
CA VAL A 197 8.36 9.49 -0.73
C VAL A 197 9.71 9.08 -0.14
N ASP A 198 10.34 9.95 0.66
CA ASP A 198 11.65 9.69 1.26
C ASP A 198 11.61 8.46 2.18
N THR A 199 10.53 8.31 2.96
CA THR A 199 10.34 7.18 3.85
C THR A 199 10.17 5.85 3.09
N HIS A 200 9.34 5.85 2.04
CA HIS A 200 9.15 4.65 1.21
C HIS A 200 10.41 4.29 0.41
N ILE A 201 11.17 5.28 -0.07
CA ILE A 201 12.49 5.04 -0.70
C ILE A 201 13.46 4.37 0.28
N LYS A 202 13.49 4.81 1.55
CA LYS A 202 14.35 4.21 2.56
C LYS A 202 13.99 2.73 2.76
N ARG A 203 12.72 2.43 2.99
CA ARG A 203 12.23 1.04 3.16
C ARG A 203 12.48 0.17 1.94
N LEU A 204 12.18 0.71 0.76
CA LEU A 204 12.41 0.03 -0.50
C LEU A 204 13.89 -0.37 -0.64
N ARG A 205 14.83 0.53 -0.32
CA ARG A 205 16.26 0.22 -0.33
C ARG A 205 16.63 -0.89 0.64
N GLU A 206 16.08 -0.83 1.86
CA GLU A 206 16.32 -1.84 2.90
C GLU A 206 15.84 -3.22 2.45
N LYS A 207 14.63 -3.31 1.88
CA LYS A 207 14.06 -4.56 1.37
C LYS A 207 14.80 -5.11 0.14
N LEU A 208 15.23 -4.25 -0.77
CA LEU A 208 15.98 -4.64 -1.97
C LEU A 208 17.44 -5.02 -1.70
N GLY A 209 17.96 -4.81 -0.49
CA GLY A 209 19.32 -5.16 -0.13
C GLY A 209 20.36 -4.61 -1.10
N VAL A 210 21.11 -5.49 -1.76
CA VAL A 210 22.19 -5.11 -2.70
C VAL A 210 21.68 -4.28 -3.90
N ILE A 211 20.44 -4.49 -4.32
CA ILE A 211 19.82 -3.75 -5.41
C ILE A 211 19.42 -2.34 -4.96
N GLY A 212 19.19 -2.12 -3.67
CA GLY A 212 18.83 -0.82 -3.11
C GLY A 212 19.84 0.30 -3.43
N LYS A 213 21.11 -0.05 -3.68
CA LYS A 213 22.17 0.92 -4.11
C LYS A 213 21.83 1.60 -5.44
N TYR A 214 21.06 0.94 -6.30
CA TYR A 214 20.68 1.49 -7.61
C TYR A 214 19.57 2.54 -7.53
N VAL A 215 18.85 2.62 -6.42
CA VAL A 215 17.95 3.74 -6.11
C VAL A 215 18.77 4.90 -5.55
N GLN A 216 19.20 5.81 -6.41
CA GLN A 216 20.09 6.91 -6.08
C GLN A 216 19.32 8.17 -5.65
N THR A 217 19.82 8.88 -4.64
CA THR A 217 19.30 10.19 -4.24
C THR A 217 20.00 11.31 -5.00
N ILE A 218 19.24 12.15 -5.68
CA ILE A 218 19.71 13.38 -6.30
C ILE A 218 19.34 14.53 -5.36
N ARG A 219 20.34 15.02 -4.63
CA ARG A 219 20.14 16.05 -3.59
C ARG A 219 19.40 17.26 -4.15
N GLY A 220 18.41 17.75 -3.43
CA GLY A 220 17.60 18.92 -3.81
C GLY A 220 16.57 18.65 -4.93
N VAL A 221 16.59 17.47 -5.58
CA VAL A 221 15.70 17.16 -6.71
C VAL A 221 14.78 15.98 -6.40
N GLY A 222 15.32 14.78 -6.18
CA GLY A 222 14.51 13.59 -6.01
C GLY A 222 15.32 12.31 -6.12
N TYR A 223 14.83 11.34 -6.88
CA TYR A 223 15.39 10.00 -6.97
C TYR A 223 15.56 9.53 -8.42
N LYS A 224 16.47 8.61 -8.60
CA LYS A 224 16.78 8.01 -9.90
C LYS A 224 17.17 6.54 -9.70
N PHE A 225 16.64 5.65 -10.51
CA PHE A 225 17.19 4.30 -10.63
C PHE A 225 18.35 4.28 -11.61
N SER A 226 19.41 3.53 -11.35
CA SER A 226 20.57 3.42 -12.24
C SER A 226 20.16 2.98 -13.63
N ARG A 227 20.92 3.38 -14.65
CA ARG A 227 20.64 3.03 -16.04
C ARG A 227 21.03 1.59 -16.36
N THR A 228 22.15 1.15 -15.81
CA THR A 228 22.75 -0.15 -15.98
C THR A 228 23.09 -0.76 -14.62
N PRO A 229 23.00 -2.08 -14.45
CA PRO A 229 23.62 -2.75 -13.32
C PRO A 229 25.15 -2.60 -13.43
N ASP A 230 25.83 -2.61 -12.27
CA ASP A 230 27.29 -2.67 -12.19
C ASP A 230 27.78 -4.08 -12.51
#